data_c634bcdd5080244e6d1334175f28ad35
#
_entry.id   c634bcdd5080244e6d1334175f28ad35
#
_cell.length_a   1.000
_cell.length_b   1.000
_cell.length_c   1.000
_cell.angle_alpha   90.00
_cell.angle_beta   90.00
_cell.angle_gamma   90.00
#
_symmetry.space_group_name_H-M   'P 1'
#
loop_
_entity.id
_entity.type
_entity.pdbx_description
1 polymer ?
#
loop_
_entity_poly.entity_id
_entity_poly.type
_entity_poly.pdbx_seq_one_letter_code
_entity_poly.pdbx_strand_id
1 'polypeptide(L)'
;MRREFVLVLLAGAVGAGLVVLATRQAWAHAIFTPPRPLPAQDIAVTGQQLVPLTSALALAALACLAAVIATRSVLRRAVGVVLAVLGAAAAAAVLVSPRASAVLAAARATALSGPLGGSTTSGSPSGGAVHEIVIAGPGRAIMAGAPWRAAAMAGAVAIVLAGAATAWRGPLWPVMSARFERSSPARSRGTDSASMWESLSHDVDPTIHDVDPTIDDGTRT
;
A
#
# COMPACT_ATOMS: atom_id res chain seq x y z
N MET A 1 2.19 19.61 12.11
CA MET A 1 2.40 19.20 10.70
C MET A 1 3.27 17.94 10.52
N ARG A 2 4.54 17.87 10.98
CA ARG A 2 5.33 16.63 10.85
C ARG A 2 4.73 15.43 11.63
N ARG A 3 4.22 15.65 12.82
CA ARG A 3 3.59 14.59 13.63
C ARG A 3 2.33 14.03 12.98
N GLU A 4 1.48 14.88 12.41
CA GLU A 4 0.27 14.44 11.69
C GLU A 4 0.60 13.56 10.49
N PHE A 5 1.60 13.94 9.69
CA PHE A 5 2.07 13.16 8.55
C PHE A 5 2.51 11.76 8.96
N VAL A 6 3.36 11.68 10.01
CA VAL A 6 3.84 10.40 10.53
C VAL A 6 2.69 9.55 11.07
N LEU A 7 1.75 10.15 11.81
CA LEU A 7 0.59 9.44 12.34
C LEU A 7 -0.31 8.88 11.24
N VAL A 8 -0.56 9.64 10.17
CA VAL A 8 -1.36 9.19 9.02
C VAL A 8 -0.69 8.02 8.30
N LEU A 9 0.63 8.11 8.08
CA LEU A 9 1.40 7.00 7.47
C LEU A 9 1.40 5.76 8.35
N LEU A 10 1.63 5.92 9.66
CA LEU A 10 1.59 4.80 10.61
C LEU A 10 0.20 4.17 10.67
N ALA A 11 -0.86 4.98 10.75
CA ALA A 11 -2.23 4.47 10.75
C ALA A 11 -2.54 3.66 9.48
N GLY A 12 -2.13 4.16 8.30
CA GLY A 12 -2.28 3.44 7.04
C GLY A 12 -1.47 2.14 7.00
N ALA A 13 -0.22 2.17 7.46
CA ALA A 13 0.65 0.99 7.48
C ALA A 13 0.14 -0.07 8.47
N VAL A 14 -0.24 0.33 9.68
CA VAL A 14 -0.86 -0.56 10.67
C VAL A 14 -2.18 -1.11 10.15
N GLY A 15 -3.02 -0.27 9.51
CA GLY A 15 -4.26 -0.70 8.89
C GLY A 15 -4.04 -1.78 7.82
N ALA A 16 -3.09 -1.56 6.91
CA ALA A 16 -2.76 -2.53 5.86
C ALA A 16 -2.17 -3.83 6.45
N GLY A 17 -1.27 -3.72 7.43
CA GLY A 17 -0.73 -4.87 8.16
C GLY A 17 -1.83 -5.68 8.87
N LEU A 18 -2.79 -4.99 9.48
CA LEU A 18 -3.94 -5.62 10.14
C LEU A 18 -4.82 -6.39 9.16
N VAL A 19 -5.08 -5.82 7.96
CA VAL A 19 -5.83 -6.52 6.90
C VAL A 19 -5.09 -7.79 6.48
N VAL A 20 -3.78 -7.72 6.22
CA VAL A 20 -2.97 -8.89 5.83
C VAL A 20 -2.97 -9.96 6.93
N LEU A 21 -2.78 -9.55 8.18
CA LEU A 21 -2.80 -10.48 9.31
C LEU A 21 -4.17 -11.14 9.48
N ALA A 22 -5.24 -10.36 9.43
CA ALA A 22 -6.60 -10.83 9.59
C ALA A 22 -7.03 -11.80 8.48
N THR A 23 -6.58 -11.58 7.23
CA THR A 23 -6.90 -12.48 6.11
C THR A 23 -6.14 -13.82 6.18
N ARG A 24 -5.06 -13.90 6.95
CA ARG A 24 -4.35 -15.16 7.20
C ARG A 24 -5.02 -16.05 8.25
N GLN A 25 -5.93 -15.51 9.03
CA GLN A 25 -6.65 -16.25 10.05
C GLN A 25 -7.81 -17.05 9.46
N ALA A 26 -8.26 -18.09 10.19
CA ALA A 26 -9.42 -18.87 9.80
C ALA A 26 -10.70 -18.04 9.93
N TRP A 27 -11.44 -17.89 8.83
CA TRP A 27 -12.74 -17.18 8.80
C TRP A 27 -13.93 -18.14 8.81
N ALA A 28 -13.70 -19.37 8.37
CA ALA A 28 -14.73 -20.38 8.33
C ALA A 28 -14.12 -21.78 8.53
N HIS A 29 -14.95 -22.71 8.95
CA HIS A 29 -14.66 -24.12 9.03
C HIS A 29 -15.59 -24.90 8.10
N ALA A 30 -15.03 -25.84 7.36
CA ALA A 30 -15.79 -26.77 6.54
C ALA A 30 -15.72 -28.15 7.17
N ILE A 31 -16.86 -28.64 7.66
CA ILE A 31 -16.97 -29.96 8.25
C ILE A 31 -17.54 -30.90 7.21
N PHE A 32 -16.79 -31.90 6.81
CA PHE A 32 -17.21 -32.97 5.91
C PHE A 32 -17.55 -34.21 6.74
N THR A 33 -18.74 -34.77 6.50
CA THR A 33 -19.22 -35.98 7.19
C THR A 33 -19.29 -37.12 6.17
N PRO A 34 -18.25 -37.93 6.04
CA PRO A 34 -18.26 -39.08 5.15
C PRO A 34 -19.16 -40.20 5.69
N PRO A 35 -19.52 -41.17 4.84
CA PRO A 35 -20.18 -42.39 5.29
C PRO A 35 -19.33 -43.17 6.33
N ARG A 36 -19.99 -43.77 7.32
CA ARG A 36 -19.32 -44.61 8.30
C ARG A 36 -18.54 -45.75 7.59
N PRO A 37 -17.37 -46.11 8.09
CA PRO A 37 -16.75 -45.87 9.39
C PRO A 37 -15.80 -44.66 9.45
N LEU A 38 -15.73 -43.80 8.45
CA LEU A 38 -14.75 -42.71 8.37
C LEU A 38 -15.11 -41.56 9.37
N PRO A 39 -14.11 -40.95 10.02
CA PRO A 39 -14.34 -39.80 10.93
C PRO A 39 -14.67 -38.54 10.15
N ALA A 40 -15.42 -37.64 10.78
CA ALA A 40 -15.66 -36.29 10.23
C ALA A 40 -14.35 -35.50 10.17
N GLN A 41 -14.17 -34.75 9.10
CA GLN A 41 -12.99 -33.86 8.93
C GLN A 41 -13.40 -32.40 9.03
N ASP A 42 -12.63 -31.64 9.81
CA ASP A 42 -12.75 -30.18 9.93
C ASP A 42 -11.58 -29.52 9.19
N ILE A 43 -11.91 -28.73 8.17
CA ILE A 43 -10.92 -27.99 7.36
C ILE A 43 -11.13 -26.49 7.62
N ALA A 44 -10.12 -25.86 8.22
CA ALA A 44 -10.10 -24.42 8.43
C ALA A 44 -9.83 -23.70 7.10
N VAL A 45 -10.68 -22.73 6.78
CA VAL A 45 -10.58 -21.92 5.55
C VAL A 45 -10.22 -20.48 5.96
N THR A 46 -9.08 -20.02 5.44
CA THR A 46 -8.58 -18.65 5.73
C THR A 46 -9.29 -17.58 4.93
N GLY A 47 -9.25 -16.35 5.45
CA GLY A 47 -9.79 -15.19 4.74
C GLY A 47 -9.14 -14.99 3.36
N GLN A 48 -7.85 -15.30 3.23
CA GLN A 48 -7.13 -15.21 1.95
C GLN A 48 -7.63 -16.19 0.90
N GLN A 49 -8.06 -17.38 1.30
CA GLN A 49 -8.66 -18.36 0.40
C GLN A 49 -10.07 -17.97 -0.06
N LEU A 50 -10.82 -17.29 0.82
CA LEU A 50 -12.18 -16.84 0.51
C LEU A 50 -12.19 -15.56 -0.31
N VAL A 51 -11.28 -14.63 -0.02
CA VAL A 51 -11.21 -13.31 -0.65
C VAL A 51 -9.73 -12.96 -0.94
N PRO A 52 -9.10 -13.60 -1.92
CA PRO A 52 -7.68 -13.40 -2.23
C PRO A 52 -7.35 -11.96 -2.64
N LEU A 53 -8.31 -11.26 -3.23
CA LEU A 53 -8.16 -9.88 -3.66
C LEU A 53 -7.88 -8.93 -2.49
N THR A 54 -8.40 -9.20 -1.29
CA THR A 54 -8.23 -8.33 -0.12
C THR A 54 -6.77 -8.20 0.31
N SER A 55 -6.00 -9.30 0.30
CA SER A 55 -4.58 -9.27 0.63
C SER A 55 -3.76 -8.53 -0.43
N ALA A 56 -4.09 -8.70 -1.71
CA ALA A 56 -3.45 -7.98 -2.80
C ALA A 56 -3.69 -6.46 -2.71
N LEU A 57 -4.93 -6.05 -2.40
CA LEU A 57 -5.29 -4.65 -2.20
C LEU A 57 -4.54 -4.03 -1.01
N ALA A 58 -4.38 -4.78 0.10
CA ALA A 58 -3.63 -4.32 1.27
C ALA A 58 -2.14 -4.13 0.95
N LEU A 59 -1.53 -5.03 0.17
CA LEU A 59 -0.14 -4.89 -0.29
C LEU A 59 0.02 -3.70 -1.25
N ALA A 60 -0.94 -3.51 -2.17
CA ALA A 60 -0.96 -2.33 -3.04
C ALA A 60 -1.09 -1.03 -2.23
N ALA A 61 -1.90 -1.02 -1.16
CA ALA A 61 -2.01 0.11 -0.25
C ALA A 61 -0.67 0.42 0.46
N LEU A 62 0.10 -0.59 0.88
CA LEU A 62 1.45 -0.39 1.42
C LEU A 62 2.40 0.22 0.39
N ALA A 63 2.35 -0.23 -0.86
CA ALA A 63 3.14 0.37 -1.95
C ALA A 63 2.74 1.82 -2.20
N CYS A 64 1.44 2.15 -2.16
CA CYS A 64 0.95 3.53 -2.25
C CYS A 64 1.44 4.41 -1.08
N LEU A 65 1.51 3.87 0.15
CA LEU A 65 2.07 4.61 1.29
C LEU A 65 3.55 4.95 1.08
N ALA A 66 4.34 4.03 0.51
CA ALA A 66 5.72 4.31 0.13
C ALA A 66 5.77 5.41 -0.97
N ALA A 67 4.87 5.36 -1.95
CA ALA A 67 4.76 6.38 -2.99
C ALA A 67 4.38 7.76 -2.43
N VAL A 68 3.56 7.85 -1.37
CA VAL A 68 3.23 9.12 -0.68
C VAL A 68 4.49 9.82 -0.17
N ILE A 69 5.48 9.06 0.32
CA ILE A 69 6.75 9.62 0.82
C ILE A 69 7.58 10.18 -0.34
N ALA A 70 7.58 9.51 -1.49
CA ALA A 70 8.37 9.88 -2.66
C ALA A 70 7.74 11.02 -3.49
N THR A 71 6.41 11.24 -3.38
CA THR A 71 5.67 12.17 -4.24
C THR A 71 5.52 13.56 -3.63
N ARG A 72 5.35 14.57 -4.50
CA ARG A 72 5.22 15.98 -4.12
C ARG A 72 3.88 16.55 -4.58
N SER A 73 3.36 17.52 -3.81
CA SER A 73 2.25 18.39 -4.19
C SER A 73 1.03 17.65 -4.81
N VAL A 74 0.71 17.92 -6.06
CA VAL A 74 -0.46 17.36 -6.76
C VAL A 74 -0.41 15.84 -6.89
N LEU A 75 0.77 15.28 -7.15
CA LEU A 75 0.93 13.82 -7.29
C LEU A 75 0.65 13.09 -5.96
N ARG A 76 1.02 13.70 -4.82
CA ARG A 76 0.69 13.17 -3.48
C ARG A 76 -0.83 13.11 -3.27
N ARG A 77 -1.58 14.12 -3.76
CA ARG A 77 -3.04 14.10 -3.69
C ARG A 77 -3.63 12.95 -4.51
N ALA A 78 -3.13 12.74 -5.72
CA ALA A 78 -3.56 11.63 -6.57
C ALA A 78 -3.29 10.26 -5.90
N VAL A 79 -2.10 10.07 -5.35
CA VAL A 79 -1.75 8.83 -4.62
C VAL A 79 -2.63 8.65 -3.38
N GLY A 80 -2.98 9.73 -2.66
CA GLY A 80 -3.91 9.68 -1.53
C GLY A 80 -5.31 9.23 -1.95
N VAL A 81 -5.82 9.70 -3.09
CA VAL A 81 -7.11 9.23 -3.65
C VAL A 81 -7.04 7.75 -4.01
N VAL A 82 -5.98 7.32 -4.70
CA VAL A 82 -5.78 5.90 -5.04
C VAL A 82 -5.75 5.04 -3.78
N LEU A 83 -5.04 5.47 -2.73
CA LEU A 83 -4.99 4.78 -1.45
C LEU A 83 -6.38 4.65 -0.81
N ALA A 84 -7.19 5.72 -0.84
CA ALA A 84 -8.55 5.68 -0.32
C ALA A 84 -9.44 4.71 -1.11
N VAL A 85 -9.31 4.68 -2.43
CA VAL A 85 -10.05 3.74 -3.31
C VAL A 85 -9.65 2.29 -3.02
N LEU A 86 -8.35 2.00 -2.86
CA LEU A 86 -7.85 0.67 -2.49
C LEU A 86 -8.40 0.22 -1.13
N GLY A 87 -8.43 1.12 -0.13
CA GLY A 87 -9.01 0.83 1.17
C GLY A 87 -10.52 0.57 1.08
N ALA A 88 -11.25 1.36 0.29
CA ALA A 88 -12.69 1.17 0.07
C ALA A 88 -12.97 -0.16 -0.66
N ALA A 89 -12.19 -0.51 -1.67
CA ALA A 89 -12.28 -1.79 -2.36
C ALA A 89 -12.01 -2.98 -1.41
N ALA A 90 -11.01 -2.86 -0.53
CA ALA A 90 -10.71 -3.87 0.48
C ALA A 90 -11.87 -4.01 1.48
N ALA A 91 -12.46 -2.90 1.95
CA ALA A 91 -13.63 -2.90 2.82
C ALA A 91 -14.85 -3.58 2.14
N ALA A 92 -15.12 -3.23 0.89
CA ALA A 92 -16.20 -3.84 0.11
C ALA A 92 -15.99 -5.35 -0.05
N ALA A 93 -14.76 -5.79 -0.33
CA ALA A 93 -14.43 -7.20 -0.45
C ALA A 93 -14.65 -7.98 0.86
N VAL A 94 -14.34 -7.37 2.02
CA VAL A 94 -14.60 -7.97 3.35
C VAL A 94 -16.09 -8.01 3.68
N LEU A 95 -16.88 -7.02 3.22
CA LEU A 95 -18.33 -6.96 3.44
C LEU A 95 -19.08 -8.05 2.68
N VAL A 96 -18.59 -8.45 1.51
CA VAL A 96 -19.20 -9.55 0.75
C VAL A 96 -19.07 -10.82 1.57
N SER A 97 -20.18 -11.24 2.16
CA SER A 97 -20.22 -12.50 2.93
C SER A 97 -19.98 -13.68 1.99
N PRO A 98 -18.96 -14.50 2.24
CA PRO A 98 -18.74 -15.69 1.42
C PRO A 98 -19.94 -16.64 1.54
N ARG A 99 -20.43 -17.12 0.40
CA ARG A 99 -21.49 -18.13 0.36
C ARG A 99 -20.96 -19.46 0.91
N ALA A 100 -21.84 -20.25 1.54
CA ALA A 100 -21.46 -21.57 2.05
C ALA A 100 -20.82 -22.46 0.96
N SER A 101 -21.32 -22.36 -0.27
CA SER A 101 -20.74 -23.06 -1.44
C SER A 101 -19.29 -22.64 -1.72
N ALA A 102 -18.95 -21.35 -1.56
CA ALA A 102 -17.59 -20.87 -1.76
C ALA A 102 -16.64 -21.36 -0.66
N VAL A 103 -17.10 -21.43 0.59
CA VAL A 103 -16.34 -22.01 1.71
C VAL A 103 -16.02 -23.47 1.45
N LEU A 104 -17.04 -24.26 1.04
CA LEU A 104 -16.85 -25.68 0.72
C LEU A 104 -15.94 -25.89 -0.50
N ALA A 105 -16.05 -25.04 -1.52
CA ALA A 105 -15.17 -25.09 -2.69
C ALA A 105 -13.72 -24.78 -2.31
N ALA A 106 -13.48 -23.73 -1.50
CA ALA A 106 -12.16 -23.36 -1.02
C ALA A 106 -11.56 -24.48 -0.14
N ALA A 107 -12.37 -25.10 0.75
CA ALA A 107 -11.92 -26.20 1.59
C ALA A 107 -11.51 -27.42 0.74
N ARG A 108 -12.29 -27.76 -0.29
CA ARG A 108 -11.94 -28.85 -1.23
C ARG A 108 -10.66 -28.56 -1.97
N ALA A 109 -10.49 -27.34 -2.50
CA ALA A 109 -9.27 -26.92 -3.20
C ALA A 109 -8.04 -27.02 -2.29
N THR A 110 -8.17 -26.60 -1.04
CA THR A 110 -7.08 -26.67 -0.05
C THR A 110 -6.72 -28.11 0.28
N ALA A 111 -7.72 -28.98 0.45
CA ALA A 111 -7.51 -30.40 0.70
C ALA A 111 -6.78 -31.08 -0.45
N LEU A 112 -7.12 -30.75 -1.69
CA LEU A 112 -6.49 -31.30 -2.89
C LEU A 112 -5.07 -30.78 -3.13
N SER A 113 -4.78 -29.55 -2.72
CA SER A 113 -3.49 -28.88 -2.92
C SER A 113 -2.52 -29.06 -1.74
N GLY A 114 -2.98 -29.57 -0.60
CA GLY A 114 -2.19 -29.78 0.61
C GLY A 114 -1.18 -30.92 0.47
N PRO A 115 -0.17 -31.00 1.37
CA PRO A 115 0.85 -32.05 1.36
C PRO A 115 0.29 -33.45 1.48
N LEU A 116 -0.97 -33.62 1.88
CA LEU A 116 -1.68 -34.90 1.91
C LEU A 116 -2.39 -35.23 0.58
N GLY A 117 -2.65 -34.21 -0.27
CA GLY A 117 -3.27 -34.38 -1.58
C GLY A 117 -2.27 -34.56 -2.74
N GLY A 118 -1.02 -34.09 -2.52
CA GLY A 118 0.03 -34.11 -3.55
C GLY A 118 1.11 -35.17 -3.35
N SER A 119 1.11 -35.92 -2.26
CA SER A 119 2.13 -36.99 -2.04
C SER A 119 1.73 -38.28 -2.70
N THR A 120 1.84 -38.35 -4.02
CA THR A 120 2.13 -39.56 -4.75
C THR A 120 3.60 -39.99 -4.48
N THR A 121 4.07 -39.92 -3.23
CA THR A 121 5.35 -40.49 -2.85
C THR A 121 5.08 -41.92 -2.43
N SER A 122 5.28 -42.80 -3.40
CA SER A 122 5.54 -44.24 -3.29
C SER A 122 5.13 -44.89 -1.95
N GLY A 123 3.99 -45.50 -1.92
CA GLY A 123 3.79 -46.52 -0.90
C GLY A 123 2.37 -46.88 -0.51
N SER A 124 1.36 -46.03 -0.71
CA SER A 124 -0.01 -46.48 -0.42
C SER A 124 -1.02 -45.75 -1.28
N PRO A 125 -1.59 -46.37 -2.31
CA PRO A 125 -2.64 -45.79 -3.13
C PRO A 125 -3.94 -45.54 -2.37
N SER A 126 -4.08 -46.05 -1.16
CA SER A 126 -5.28 -45.99 -0.34
C SER A 126 -5.48 -44.62 0.37
N GLY A 127 -4.41 -43.89 0.70
CA GLY A 127 -4.54 -42.64 1.45
C GLY A 127 -5.16 -41.48 0.65
N GLY A 128 -4.78 -41.33 -0.61
CA GLY A 128 -5.32 -40.30 -1.51
C GLY A 128 -6.78 -40.54 -1.86
N ALA A 129 -7.15 -41.79 -2.17
CA ALA A 129 -8.52 -42.14 -2.49
C ALA A 129 -9.48 -41.99 -1.31
N VAL A 130 -9.03 -42.29 -0.09
CA VAL A 130 -9.84 -42.09 1.13
C VAL A 130 -10.06 -40.61 1.40
N HIS A 131 -9.04 -39.79 1.20
CA HIS A 131 -9.17 -38.35 1.38
C HIS A 131 -10.14 -37.73 0.36
N GLU A 132 -10.06 -38.14 -0.89
CA GLU A 132 -10.97 -37.69 -1.95
C GLU A 132 -12.43 -38.13 -1.67
N ILE A 133 -12.64 -39.32 -1.18
CA ILE A 133 -13.99 -39.82 -0.78
C ILE A 133 -14.55 -38.97 0.38
N VAL A 134 -13.71 -38.62 1.36
CA VAL A 134 -14.15 -37.83 2.51
C VAL A 134 -14.61 -36.42 2.10
N ILE A 135 -13.85 -35.74 1.24
CA ILE A 135 -14.19 -34.37 0.79
C ILE A 135 -15.30 -34.33 -0.27
N ALA A 136 -15.58 -35.47 -0.94
CA ALA A 136 -16.71 -35.61 -1.86
C ALA A 136 -18.06 -35.74 -1.11
N GLY A 137 -18.02 -36.05 0.20
CA GLY A 137 -19.20 -36.18 1.04
C GLY A 137 -19.93 -34.86 1.29
N PRO A 138 -21.12 -34.92 1.93
CA PRO A 138 -21.86 -33.73 2.31
C PRO A 138 -21.06 -32.88 3.30
N GLY A 139 -20.86 -31.59 2.96
CA GLY A 139 -20.10 -30.64 3.77
C GLY A 139 -20.98 -29.55 4.35
N ARG A 140 -20.68 -29.14 5.57
CA ARG A 140 -21.32 -28.01 6.27
C ARG A 140 -20.30 -26.90 6.51
N ALA A 141 -20.63 -25.68 6.10
CA ALA A 141 -19.81 -24.50 6.37
C ALA A 141 -20.25 -23.83 7.68
N ILE A 142 -19.31 -23.57 8.58
CA ILE A 142 -19.52 -22.82 9.83
C ILE A 142 -18.65 -21.58 9.78
N MET A 143 -19.30 -20.40 9.90
CA MET A 143 -18.60 -19.11 9.97
C MET A 143 -18.13 -18.87 11.41
N ALA A 144 -16.82 -18.87 11.63
CA ALA A 144 -16.23 -18.72 12.96
C ALA A 144 -15.37 -17.46 13.12
N GLY A 145 -14.99 -16.80 12.02
CA GLY A 145 -14.00 -15.74 11.99
C GLY A 145 -14.54 -14.31 12.16
N ALA A 146 -15.65 -14.09 12.87
CA ALA A 146 -16.21 -12.76 13.07
C ALA A 146 -15.20 -11.72 13.61
N PRO A 147 -14.38 -11.98 14.64
CA PRO A 147 -13.42 -11.02 15.16
C PRO A 147 -12.33 -10.67 14.12
N TRP A 148 -11.89 -11.62 13.33
CA TRP A 148 -10.89 -11.39 12.30
C TRP A 148 -11.45 -10.59 11.10
N ARG A 149 -12.72 -10.82 10.76
CA ARG A 149 -13.41 -10.00 9.76
C ARG A 149 -13.58 -8.56 10.24
N ALA A 150 -13.91 -8.36 11.52
CA ALA A 150 -13.99 -7.04 12.11
C ALA A 150 -12.62 -6.35 12.11
N ALA A 151 -11.54 -7.07 12.43
CA ALA A 151 -10.17 -6.56 12.38
C ALA A 151 -9.76 -6.17 10.94
N ALA A 152 -10.09 -7.00 9.94
CA ALA A 152 -9.84 -6.67 8.54
C ALA A 152 -10.61 -5.42 8.10
N MET A 153 -11.88 -5.28 8.54
CA MET A 153 -12.68 -4.09 8.27
C MET A 153 -12.09 -2.84 8.91
N ALA A 154 -11.69 -2.92 10.20
CA ALA A 154 -11.04 -1.81 10.90
C ALA A 154 -9.75 -1.37 10.18
N GLY A 155 -8.94 -2.34 9.73
CA GLY A 155 -7.74 -2.07 8.93
C GLY A 155 -8.05 -1.39 7.59
N ALA A 156 -9.08 -1.85 6.87
CA ALA A 156 -9.51 -1.25 5.61
C ALA A 156 -10.03 0.19 5.82
N VAL A 157 -10.80 0.45 6.87
CA VAL A 157 -11.24 1.80 7.25
C VAL A 157 -10.03 2.71 7.57
N ALA A 158 -9.05 2.20 8.30
CA ALA A 158 -7.83 2.96 8.58
C ALA A 158 -7.08 3.36 7.30
N ILE A 159 -7.02 2.47 6.30
CA ILE A 159 -6.43 2.79 4.98
C ILE A 159 -7.24 3.89 4.28
N VAL A 160 -8.57 3.81 4.28
CA VAL A 160 -9.44 4.84 3.69
C VAL A 160 -9.19 6.19 4.34
N LEU A 161 -9.17 6.24 5.68
CA LEU A 161 -8.95 7.49 6.42
C LEU A 161 -7.55 8.05 6.17
N ALA A 162 -6.53 7.21 6.11
CA ALA A 162 -5.16 7.62 5.77
C ALA A 162 -5.08 8.18 4.34
N GLY A 163 -5.74 7.53 3.37
CA GLY A 163 -5.84 8.00 1.99
C GLY A 163 -6.57 9.34 1.88
N ALA A 164 -7.72 9.47 2.53
CA ALA A 164 -8.50 10.71 2.56
C ALA A 164 -7.72 11.88 3.21
N ALA A 165 -7.07 11.62 4.35
CA ALA A 165 -6.22 12.61 5.02
C ALA A 165 -5.05 13.05 4.14
N THR A 166 -4.43 12.10 3.42
CA THR A 166 -3.33 12.37 2.48
C THR A 166 -3.83 13.18 1.28
N ALA A 167 -5.00 12.86 0.72
CA ALA A 167 -5.58 13.59 -0.40
C ALA A 167 -5.96 15.03 -0.02
N TRP A 168 -6.46 15.23 1.18
CA TRP A 168 -6.91 16.55 1.65
C TRP A 168 -5.74 17.41 2.14
N ARG A 169 -4.90 16.88 3.03
CA ARG A 169 -3.83 17.65 3.70
C ARG A 169 -2.45 17.48 3.07
N GLY A 170 -2.28 16.53 2.14
CA GLY A 170 -1.00 16.23 1.51
C GLY A 170 -0.27 17.43 0.90
N PRO A 171 -0.95 18.38 0.22
CA PRO A 171 -0.30 19.56 -0.33
C PRO A 171 0.25 20.54 0.73
N LEU A 172 -0.29 20.50 1.96
CA LEU A 172 0.11 21.38 3.05
C LEU A 172 1.30 20.85 3.84
N TRP A 173 1.68 19.59 3.63
CA TRP A 173 2.78 18.97 4.37
C TRP A 173 4.14 19.36 3.79
N PRO A 174 5.13 19.71 4.65
CA PRO A 174 6.44 20.15 4.22
C PRO A 174 7.14 19.06 3.41
N VAL A 175 7.63 19.41 2.23
CA VAL A 175 8.48 18.56 1.39
C VAL A 175 9.93 18.68 1.88
N MET A 176 10.62 17.57 2.05
CA MET A 176 12.02 17.54 2.52
C MET A 176 12.99 18.30 1.61
N SER A 177 12.62 18.60 0.37
CA SER A 177 13.50 19.22 -0.61
C SER A 177 13.49 20.75 -0.61
N ALA A 178 12.63 21.42 0.17
CA ALA A 178 12.71 22.88 0.31
C ALA A 178 14.06 23.36 0.88
N ARG A 179 14.83 22.45 1.47
CA ARG A 179 16.19 22.72 1.97
C ARG A 179 17.27 22.64 0.87
N PHE A 180 16.93 22.04 -0.27
CA PHE A 180 17.82 21.85 -1.43
C PHE A 180 17.30 22.54 -2.69
N GLU A 181 16.10 23.09 -2.69
CA GLU A 181 15.75 24.08 -3.67
C GLU A 181 16.57 25.32 -3.34
N ARG A 182 17.69 25.48 -4.08
CA ARG A 182 18.29 26.81 -4.21
C ARG A 182 17.12 27.72 -4.50
N SER A 183 16.88 28.68 -3.62
CA SER A 183 16.03 29.82 -3.94
C SER A 183 16.49 30.26 -5.32
N SER A 184 15.64 30.10 -6.36
CA SER A 184 15.86 30.82 -7.60
C SER A 184 15.91 32.27 -7.17
N PRO A 185 17.05 32.94 -7.22
CA PRO A 185 17.11 34.32 -6.82
C PRO A 185 16.17 35.04 -7.75
N ALA A 186 15.13 35.67 -7.17
CA ALA A 186 14.49 36.79 -7.83
C ALA A 186 15.65 37.63 -8.38
N ARG A 187 15.64 37.85 -9.71
CA ARG A 187 16.64 38.60 -10.43
C ARG A 187 17.10 39.82 -9.61
N SER A 188 18.04 39.62 -8.69
CA SER A 188 18.85 40.69 -8.16
C SER A 188 19.94 40.91 -9.18
N ARG A 189 19.79 42.05 -9.92
CA ARG A 189 20.83 42.50 -10.81
C ARG A 189 22.17 42.51 -10.07
N GLY A 190 23.11 41.71 -10.52
CA GLY A 190 24.50 42.08 -10.46
C GLY A 190 25.39 41.57 -9.35
N THR A 191 24.98 40.59 -8.49
CA THR A 191 25.89 40.04 -7.47
C THR A 191 25.71 38.55 -7.21
N ASP A 192 25.27 37.80 -8.20
CA ASP A 192 25.18 36.34 -8.08
C ASP A 192 26.55 35.74 -8.46
N SER A 193 27.04 34.79 -7.64
CA SER A 193 28.35 34.14 -7.89
C SER A 193 28.44 33.48 -9.28
N ALA A 194 27.30 33.09 -9.86
CA ALA A 194 27.23 32.58 -11.22
C ALA A 194 27.44 33.66 -12.27
N SER A 195 26.92 34.86 -12.08
CA SER A 195 27.13 35.98 -13.00
C SER A 195 28.55 36.52 -12.88
N MET A 196 29.17 36.45 -11.70
CA MET A 196 30.60 36.74 -11.53
C MET A 196 31.50 35.74 -12.27
N TRP A 197 31.15 34.45 -12.23
CA TRP A 197 31.88 33.43 -12.99
C TRP A 197 31.69 33.60 -14.49
N GLU A 198 30.50 33.98 -14.92
CA GLU A 198 30.21 34.22 -16.34
C GLU A 198 30.92 35.44 -16.89
N SER A 199 31.00 36.54 -16.11
CA SER A 199 31.79 37.73 -16.48
C SER A 199 33.29 37.44 -16.55
N LEU A 200 33.81 36.65 -15.64
CA LEU A 200 35.21 36.18 -15.67
C LEU A 200 35.49 35.29 -16.88
N SER A 201 34.54 34.45 -17.31
CA SER A 201 34.71 33.61 -18.50
C SER A 201 34.68 34.39 -19.82
N HIS A 202 34.13 35.60 -19.79
CA HIS A 202 34.10 36.54 -20.91
C HIS A 202 35.14 37.64 -20.82
N ASP A 203 36.15 37.49 -19.91
CA ASP A 203 37.24 38.41 -19.70
C ASP A 203 36.84 39.85 -19.33
N VAL A 204 35.63 39.96 -18.70
CA VAL A 204 35.11 41.23 -18.18
C VAL A 204 35.32 41.27 -16.68
N ASP A 205 36.14 42.19 -16.21
CA ASP A 205 36.40 42.37 -14.79
C ASP A 205 35.17 43.01 -14.09
N PRO A 206 34.51 42.30 -13.19
CA PRO A 206 33.28 42.79 -12.51
C PRO A 206 33.58 43.89 -11.47
N THR A 207 34.82 44.21 -11.21
CA THR A 207 35.24 45.27 -10.25
C THR A 207 35.49 46.62 -10.91
N ILE A 208 35.52 46.67 -12.25
CA ILE A 208 35.61 47.91 -12.96
C ILE A 208 34.19 48.53 -13.02
N HIS A 209 33.90 49.36 -12.03
CA HIS A 209 32.79 50.27 -12.13
C HIS A 209 33.06 51.23 -13.32
N ASP A 210 32.09 51.38 -14.21
CA ASP A 210 32.11 52.33 -15.31
C ASP A 210 32.63 53.69 -14.79
N VAL A 211 33.87 53.97 -15.15
CA VAL A 211 34.37 55.33 -15.01
C VAL A 211 33.59 56.15 -16.00
N ASP A 212 32.69 56.96 -15.49
CA ASP A 212 31.85 57.87 -16.26
C ASP A 212 32.74 58.71 -17.17
N PRO A 213 32.68 58.57 -18.52
CA PRO A 213 33.56 59.32 -19.43
C PRO A 213 33.24 60.80 -19.57
N THR A 214 32.41 61.33 -18.66
CA THR A 214 31.94 62.75 -18.77
C THR A 214 32.68 63.76 -17.89
N ILE A 215 33.81 63.38 -17.30
CA ILE A 215 34.64 64.37 -16.59
C ILE A 215 36.00 64.46 -17.24
N ASP A 216 36.09 65.02 -18.42
CA ASP A 216 37.25 65.78 -18.88
C ASP A 216 36.89 66.54 -20.18
N ASP A 217 36.40 67.73 -20.05
CA ASP A 217 36.72 68.82 -20.98
C ASP A 217 36.24 70.17 -20.43
N GLY A 218 37.14 70.91 -19.88
CA GLY A 218 36.75 72.26 -19.47
C GLY A 218 37.77 73.02 -18.61
N THR A 219 39.07 73.00 -19.00
CA THR A 219 39.97 74.14 -18.61
C THR A 219 41.18 74.18 -19.47
N ARG A 220 41.06 74.82 -20.65
CA ARG A 220 42.20 75.49 -21.29
C ARG A 220 41.68 76.70 -22.03
N THR A 221 41.78 77.86 -21.38
CA THR A 221 42.25 79.14 -21.94
C THR A 221 42.59 80.08 -20.82
#